data_2da35b141e203c8d9f55bd442152cc87
#
_entry.id   2da35b141e203c8d9f55bd442152cc87
#
_cell.length_a   1.000
_cell.length_b   1.000
_cell.length_c   1.000
_cell.angle_alpha   90.00
_cell.angle_beta   90.00
_cell.angle_gamma   90.00
#
_symmetry.space_group_name_H-M   'P 1'
#
loop_
_entity.id
_entity.type
_entity.pdbx_description
1 polymer ?
#
loop_
_entity_poly.entity_id
_entity_poly.type
_entity_poly.pdbx_seq_one_letter_code
_entity_poly.pdbx_strand_id
1 'polypeptide(L)'
;MFQKRKVLFFTYLFCFIQIFTLNSFAFAEISYSSTQSENIQTNFLFVKKDTYKISDQPVVIAASGKTVWASARNSAEIQEFSLSSDGLTRARNIILPIKENSHTIILDLEALTDSKLLVSVASYFDDPTLCSTANVYLISDNLSTIQKVFTSKPCIGGVSAWTEIAGRISVDAAKNIFYLSGGNVETNLYGNFFPRDGLCCLVGTFEEEMKRTNLFGSIVKVDLNSLKSNKISVGHRAPQGLFYDRERNILFETEHGPRGGDELNIIKNGKDYGWPFVTFGRFYLDEQSTIPSGYNKKRLTNTHDGYEPPIFSWTPSIGVSNLLSISKKSVFSKYWSQDLIVSTLKDHSLRRLKLNKNNTILYDERIEIGLRIRDIAAVNEGIILSTDFGHIIVISPTSIKVGGQFP
;
A
#
# COMPACT_ATOMS: atom_id res chain seq x y z
N MET A 1 81.64 -46.26 -4.21
CA MET A 1 80.92 -46.69 -5.41
C MET A 1 79.71 -45.83 -5.49
N PHE A 2 79.57 -45.12 -6.60
CA PHE A 2 78.52 -44.20 -7.03
C PHE A 2 78.33 -42.87 -6.25
N GLN A 3 78.86 -41.87 -6.90
CA GLN A 3 78.69 -40.44 -6.63
C GLN A 3 77.27 -39.94 -6.90
N LYS A 4 76.75 -39.14 -5.96
CA LYS A 4 75.56 -38.34 -6.15
C LYS A 4 75.92 -36.93 -6.69
N ARG A 5 75.48 -36.60 -7.94
CA ARG A 5 75.54 -35.26 -8.45
C ARG A 5 74.27 -34.53 -7.97
N LYS A 6 74.45 -33.38 -7.33
CA LYS A 6 73.38 -32.37 -7.08
C LYS A 6 73.17 -31.56 -8.33
N VAL A 7 71.90 -31.49 -8.78
CA VAL A 7 71.45 -30.51 -9.77
C VAL A 7 70.64 -29.50 -9.04
N LEU A 8 71.05 -28.24 -9.11
CA LEU A 8 70.31 -27.05 -8.62
C LEU A 8 69.29 -26.66 -9.68
N PHE A 9 68.01 -26.71 -9.34
CA PHE A 9 66.95 -26.09 -10.18
C PHE A 9 66.59 -24.73 -9.56
N PHE A 10 66.85 -23.64 -10.29
CA PHE A 10 66.30 -22.36 -10.06
C PHE A 10 64.87 -22.32 -10.66
N THR A 11 63.87 -22.25 -9.77
CA THR A 11 62.50 -22.02 -10.19
C THR A 11 62.19 -20.53 -10.13
N TYR A 12 62.04 -19.89 -11.30
CA TYR A 12 61.50 -18.56 -11.41
C TYR A 12 59.99 -18.61 -11.12
N LEU A 13 59.58 -17.93 -10.03
CA LEU A 13 58.18 -17.72 -9.69
C LEU A 13 57.67 -16.55 -10.47
N PHE A 14 56.98 -16.78 -11.62
CA PHE A 14 56.22 -15.79 -12.32
C PHE A 14 54.90 -15.58 -11.56
N CYS A 15 54.78 -14.47 -10.86
CA CYS A 15 53.53 -13.96 -10.30
C CYS A 15 52.66 -13.44 -11.44
N PHE A 16 51.69 -14.24 -11.91
CA PHE A 16 50.61 -13.76 -12.77
C PHE A 16 49.62 -13.01 -11.90
N ILE A 17 49.68 -11.67 -11.90
CA ILE A 17 48.60 -10.82 -11.45
C ILE A 17 47.51 -10.91 -12.49
N GLN A 18 46.50 -11.77 -12.29
CA GLN A 18 45.25 -11.69 -13.02
C GLN A 18 44.52 -10.44 -12.55
N ILE A 19 44.59 -9.41 -13.35
CA ILE A 19 43.68 -8.25 -13.24
C ILE A 19 42.29 -8.77 -13.63
N PHE A 20 41.47 -9.11 -12.65
CA PHE A 20 40.03 -9.25 -12.86
C PHE A 20 39.50 -7.86 -13.23
N THR A 21 39.40 -7.58 -14.51
CA THR A 21 38.51 -6.54 -14.97
C THR A 21 37.12 -6.94 -14.54
N LEU A 22 36.56 -6.23 -13.54
CA LEU A 22 35.14 -6.20 -13.24
C LEU A 22 34.44 -5.77 -14.52
N ASN A 23 34.01 -6.73 -15.33
CA ASN A 23 33.00 -6.47 -16.32
C ASN A 23 31.75 -6.02 -15.54
N SER A 24 31.55 -4.72 -15.48
CA SER A 24 30.24 -4.16 -15.20
C SER A 24 29.31 -4.73 -16.27
N PHE A 25 28.54 -5.75 -15.89
CA PHE A 25 27.39 -6.14 -16.70
C PHE A 25 26.50 -4.91 -16.76
N ALA A 26 26.57 -4.16 -17.83
CA ALA A 26 25.58 -3.16 -18.16
C ALA A 26 24.26 -3.95 -18.30
N PHE A 27 23.39 -3.85 -17.32
CA PHE A 27 22.03 -4.33 -17.48
C PHE A 27 21.47 -3.61 -18.69
N ALA A 28 20.97 -4.36 -19.65
CA ALA A 28 20.29 -3.77 -20.80
C ALA A 28 19.15 -2.90 -20.23
N GLU A 29 19.18 -1.63 -20.59
CA GLU A 29 18.16 -0.67 -20.19
C GLU A 29 16.83 -1.09 -20.82
N ILE A 30 15.89 -1.58 -20.01
CA ILE A 30 14.58 -2.02 -20.50
C ILE A 30 13.63 -0.83 -20.42
N SER A 31 13.33 -0.26 -21.58
CA SER A 31 12.38 0.84 -21.73
C SER A 31 11.00 0.31 -22.08
N TYR A 32 9.98 0.85 -21.43
CA TYR A 32 8.58 0.56 -21.69
C TYR A 32 7.95 1.75 -22.38
N SER A 33 7.54 1.57 -23.62
CA SER A 33 6.71 2.54 -24.32
C SER A 33 5.25 2.42 -23.87
N SER A 34 4.53 3.52 -23.94
CA SER A 34 3.08 3.51 -23.68
C SER A 34 2.37 2.57 -24.66
N THR A 35 1.57 1.65 -24.13
CA THR A 35 0.73 0.75 -24.94
C THR A 35 -0.55 1.43 -25.39
N GLN A 36 -0.97 2.47 -24.69
CA GLN A 36 -2.16 3.27 -25.00
C GLN A 36 -1.99 4.69 -24.44
N SER A 37 -2.34 5.69 -25.25
CA SER A 37 -2.38 7.09 -24.84
C SER A 37 -3.72 7.70 -25.25
N GLU A 38 -4.43 8.30 -24.30
CA GLU A 38 -5.73 8.93 -24.53
C GLU A 38 -5.92 10.16 -23.66
N ASN A 39 -6.87 11.02 -24.03
CA ASN A 39 -7.29 12.15 -23.21
C ASN A 39 -8.63 11.85 -22.53
N ILE A 40 -8.69 12.08 -21.24
CA ILE A 40 -9.89 11.95 -20.44
C ILE A 40 -10.39 13.36 -20.09
N GLN A 41 -11.64 13.64 -20.34
CA GLN A 41 -12.27 14.88 -19.89
C GLN A 41 -12.69 14.76 -18.43
N THR A 42 -12.28 15.73 -17.63
CA THR A 42 -12.78 15.96 -16.27
C THR A 42 -13.60 17.25 -16.25
N ASN A 43 -14.22 17.57 -15.13
CA ASN A 43 -15.04 18.77 -15.05
C ASN A 43 -14.26 20.09 -15.23
N PHE A 44 -12.96 20.10 -15.02
CA PHE A 44 -12.14 21.32 -15.04
C PHE A 44 -11.01 21.32 -16.06
N LEU A 45 -10.56 20.14 -16.50
CA LEU A 45 -9.44 20.02 -17.43
C LEU A 45 -9.50 18.68 -18.17
N PHE A 46 -8.77 18.60 -19.27
CA PHE A 46 -8.40 17.32 -19.86
C PHE A 46 -7.13 16.80 -19.20
N VAL A 47 -7.09 15.51 -18.94
CA VAL A 47 -5.91 14.79 -18.49
C VAL A 47 -5.47 13.80 -19.57
N LYS A 48 -4.16 13.69 -19.77
CA LYS A 48 -3.57 12.65 -20.59
C LYS A 48 -3.40 11.39 -19.71
N LYS A 49 -3.78 10.26 -20.25
CA LYS A 49 -3.61 8.94 -19.67
C LYS A 49 -2.68 8.12 -20.54
N ASP A 50 -1.48 7.81 -20.05
CA ASP A 50 -0.53 6.90 -20.70
C ASP A 50 -0.47 5.59 -19.93
N THR A 51 -0.63 4.46 -20.62
CA THR A 51 -0.69 3.13 -20.00
C THR A 51 0.51 2.29 -20.39
N TYR A 52 1.15 1.64 -19.41
CA TYR A 52 2.34 0.79 -19.56
C TYR A 52 2.05 -0.59 -18.98
N LYS A 53 2.35 -1.66 -19.70
CA LYS A 53 2.22 -3.04 -19.22
C LYS A 53 3.57 -3.52 -18.67
N ILE A 54 3.65 -3.81 -17.37
CA ILE A 54 4.90 -4.25 -16.71
C ILE A 54 4.83 -5.64 -16.10
N SER A 55 3.61 -6.17 -15.89
CA SER A 55 3.37 -7.47 -15.26
C SER A 55 2.04 -8.06 -15.73
N ASP A 56 1.80 -9.34 -15.46
CA ASP A 56 0.48 -9.98 -15.59
C ASP A 56 -0.22 -10.15 -14.24
N GLN A 57 0.41 -9.72 -13.17
CA GLN A 57 -0.09 -9.79 -11.80
C GLN A 57 -0.52 -8.42 -11.30
N PRO A 58 -1.38 -8.36 -10.25
CA PRO A 58 -1.64 -7.13 -9.52
C PRO A 58 -0.34 -6.47 -9.06
N VAL A 59 -0.24 -5.15 -9.24
CA VAL A 59 0.95 -4.37 -8.91
C VAL A 59 0.65 -3.37 -7.81
N VAL A 60 1.57 -3.19 -6.87
CA VAL A 60 1.62 -2.07 -5.91
C VAL A 60 2.78 -1.16 -6.28
N ILE A 61 2.66 0.13 -5.96
CA ILE A 61 3.62 1.16 -6.37
C ILE A 61 3.95 2.12 -5.24
N ALA A 62 5.14 2.68 -5.32
CA ALA A 62 5.53 3.92 -4.63
C ALA A 62 6.20 4.85 -5.63
N ALA A 63 6.24 6.15 -5.34
CA ALA A 63 6.95 7.09 -6.18
C ALA A 63 7.55 8.24 -5.37
N SER A 64 8.68 8.79 -5.87
CA SER A 64 9.26 10.04 -5.40
C SER A 64 9.91 10.77 -6.57
N GLY A 65 9.48 11.99 -6.83
CA GLY A 65 9.98 12.76 -7.95
C GLY A 65 9.68 12.08 -9.30
N LYS A 66 10.73 11.59 -9.96
CA LYS A 66 10.66 10.81 -11.21
C LYS A 66 10.91 9.31 -11.00
N THR A 67 11.24 8.90 -9.80
CA THR A 67 11.50 7.51 -9.48
C THR A 67 10.19 6.82 -9.12
N VAL A 68 9.97 5.65 -9.69
CA VAL A 68 8.81 4.80 -9.45
C VAL A 68 9.30 3.42 -9.03
N TRP A 69 8.82 2.92 -7.92
CA TRP A 69 9.01 1.55 -7.49
C TRP A 69 7.72 0.78 -7.70
N ALA A 70 7.83 -0.41 -8.26
CA ALA A 70 6.69 -1.27 -8.52
C ALA A 70 7.02 -2.72 -8.18
N SER A 71 6.05 -3.43 -7.64
CA SER A 71 6.18 -4.86 -7.38
C SER A 71 4.89 -5.59 -7.73
N ALA A 72 5.02 -6.74 -8.37
CA ALA A 72 3.91 -7.68 -8.43
C ALA A 72 3.62 -8.20 -7.02
N ARG A 73 2.35 -8.26 -6.62
CA ARG A 73 1.98 -8.59 -5.23
C ARG A 73 2.51 -9.93 -4.75
N ASN A 74 2.61 -10.93 -5.62
CA ASN A 74 3.09 -12.27 -5.29
C ASN A 74 4.58 -12.43 -5.58
N SER A 75 5.38 -11.36 -5.47
CA SER A 75 6.81 -11.35 -5.74
C SER A 75 7.61 -10.94 -4.52
N ALA A 76 8.87 -11.35 -4.46
CA ALA A 76 9.87 -10.81 -3.54
C ALA A 76 10.72 -9.71 -4.19
N GLU A 77 10.44 -9.38 -5.46
CA GLU A 77 11.19 -8.44 -6.26
C GLU A 77 10.47 -7.10 -6.38
N ILE A 78 11.18 -6.01 -6.13
CA ILE A 78 10.73 -4.65 -6.37
C ILE A 78 11.55 -4.11 -7.53
N GLN A 79 10.90 -3.62 -8.55
CA GLN A 79 11.51 -2.99 -9.73
C GLN A 79 11.50 -1.47 -9.54
N GLU A 80 12.65 -0.85 -9.77
CA GLU A 80 12.80 0.59 -9.81
C GLU A 80 12.78 1.08 -11.25
N PHE A 81 12.01 2.12 -11.53
CA PHE A 81 11.89 2.76 -12.83
C PHE A 81 12.18 4.25 -12.71
N SER A 82 12.69 4.82 -13.80
CA SER A 82 12.71 6.26 -14.04
C SER A 82 11.57 6.64 -14.99
N LEU A 83 10.77 7.63 -14.61
CA LEU A 83 9.72 8.19 -15.45
C LEU A 83 10.26 9.41 -16.20
N SER A 84 10.10 9.45 -17.51
CA SER A 84 10.47 10.55 -18.40
C SER A 84 9.37 10.83 -19.42
N SER A 85 9.57 11.84 -20.30
CA SER A 85 8.69 12.09 -21.45
C SER A 85 8.59 10.90 -22.39
N ASP A 86 9.65 10.07 -22.45
CA ASP A 86 9.76 8.93 -23.37
C ASP A 86 9.15 7.64 -22.76
N GLY A 87 8.75 7.68 -21.49
CA GLY A 87 8.10 6.57 -20.79
C GLY A 87 8.81 6.12 -19.53
N LEU A 88 8.61 4.87 -19.18
CA LEU A 88 9.21 4.20 -18.03
C LEU A 88 10.45 3.41 -18.45
N THR A 89 11.57 3.66 -17.78
CA THR A 89 12.82 2.93 -18.00
C THR A 89 13.21 2.21 -16.70
N ARG A 90 13.38 0.88 -16.76
CA ARG A 90 13.78 0.08 -15.59
C ARG A 90 15.25 0.32 -15.26
N ALA A 91 15.52 0.77 -14.04
CA ALA A 91 16.86 1.10 -13.56
C ALA A 91 17.52 -0.10 -12.85
N ARG A 92 16.79 -0.77 -11.94
CA ARG A 92 17.31 -1.91 -11.17
C ARG A 92 16.20 -2.73 -10.50
N ASN A 93 16.60 -3.85 -9.92
CA ASN A 93 15.77 -4.71 -9.10
C ASN A 93 16.29 -4.75 -7.66
N ILE A 94 15.37 -4.83 -6.69
CA ILE A 94 15.65 -5.00 -5.27
C ILE A 94 14.99 -6.30 -4.85
N ILE A 95 15.75 -7.21 -4.26
CA ILE A 95 15.24 -8.51 -3.79
C ILE A 95 15.10 -8.47 -2.27
N LEU A 96 13.89 -8.72 -1.79
CA LEU A 96 13.61 -8.81 -0.36
C LEU A 96 14.16 -10.11 0.25
N PRO A 97 14.75 -10.08 1.45
CA PRO A 97 15.29 -11.26 2.14
C PRO A 97 14.16 -12.09 2.75
N ILE A 98 13.39 -12.77 1.91
CA ILE A 98 12.26 -13.59 2.32
C ILE A 98 12.69 -15.05 2.35
N LYS A 99 12.21 -15.81 3.34
CA LYS A 99 12.56 -17.22 3.51
C LYS A 99 12.11 -18.06 2.32
N GLU A 100 12.97 -18.97 1.87
CA GLU A 100 12.58 -20.07 0.99
C GLU A 100 11.38 -20.81 1.60
N ASN A 101 10.46 -21.28 0.76
CA ASN A 101 9.23 -21.96 1.14
C ASN A 101 8.17 -21.09 1.85
N SER A 102 8.28 -19.76 1.83
CA SER A 102 7.20 -18.87 2.23
C SER A 102 6.55 -18.26 1.00
N HIS A 103 5.23 -18.28 0.99
CA HIS A 103 4.48 -17.45 0.05
C HIS A 103 4.50 -16.02 0.57
N THR A 104 4.77 -15.08 -0.32
CA THR A 104 4.89 -13.67 0.00
C THR A 104 3.86 -12.87 -0.77
N ILE A 105 3.21 -11.97 -0.05
CA ILE A 105 2.35 -10.95 -0.64
C ILE A 105 2.89 -9.59 -0.23
N ILE A 106 3.35 -8.80 -1.19
CA ILE A 106 3.62 -7.39 -0.96
C ILE A 106 2.27 -6.68 -0.87
N LEU A 107 2.04 -6.08 0.29
CA LEU A 107 0.79 -5.41 0.61
C LEU A 107 0.82 -3.95 0.14
N ASP A 108 1.98 -3.29 0.35
CA ASP A 108 2.18 -1.89 0.00
C ASP A 108 3.64 -1.50 -0.13
N LEU A 109 3.89 -0.43 -0.88
CA LEU A 109 5.16 0.27 -1.01
C LEU A 109 4.94 1.75 -0.68
N GLU A 110 5.86 2.37 0.07
CA GLU A 110 5.78 3.80 0.36
C GLU A 110 7.16 4.43 0.38
N ALA A 111 7.36 5.50 -0.38
CA ALA A 111 8.63 6.22 -0.43
C ALA A 111 8.78 7.14 0.78
N LEU A 112 9.77 6.89 1.62
CA LEU A 112 10.14 7.80 2.72
C LEU A 112 10.96 8.98 2.18
N THR A 113 11.84 8.72 1.24
CA THR A 113 12.64 9.68 0.45
C THR A 113 12.99 9.06 -0.91
N ASP A 114 13.68 9.79 -1.77
CA ASP A 114 14.17 9.30 -3.07
C ASP A 114 15.14 8.11 -2.95
N SER A 115 15.69 7.85 -1.76
CA SER A 115 16.66 6.77 -1.48
C SER A 115 16.22 5.79 -0.38
N LYS A 116 15.00 5.95 0.16
CA LYS A 116 14.47 5.11 1.23
C LYS A 116 13.04 4.71 0.94
N LEU A 117 12.79 3.41 1.01
CA LEU A 117 11.49 2.80 0.73
C LEU A 117 11.03 1.96 1.93
N LEU A 118 9.77 2.06 2.29
CA LEU A 118 9.10 1.14 3.20
C LEU A 118 8.29 0.13 2.39
N VAL A 119 8.33 -1.12 2.82
CA VAL A 119 7.62 -2.23 2.18
C VAL A 119 6.87 -3.02 3.23
N SER A 120 5.57 -3.11 3.12
CA SER A 120 4.77 -4.02 3.94
C SER A 120 4.55 -5.35 3.21
N VAL A 121 4.74 -6.42 3.95
CA VAL A 121 4.76 -7.78 3.41
C VAL A 121 4.00 -8.71 4.33
N ALA A 122 3.09 -9.50 3.78
CA ALA A 122 2.57 -10.68 4.45
C ALA A 122 3.37 -11.91 3.99
N SER A 123 3.86 -12.67 4.95
CA SER A 123 4.49 -13.98 4.69
C SER A 123 3.61 -15.07 5.29
N TYR A 124 3.29 -16.06 4.50
CA TYR A 124 2.53 -17.23 4.93
C TYR A 124 3.19 -18.52 4.42
N PHE A 125 2.82 -19.63 5.03
CA PHE A 125 3.39 -20.93 4.73
C PHE A 125 2.28 -21.93 4.39
N ASP A 126 2.55 -22.86 3.52
CA ASP A 126 1.62 -23.96 3.18
C ASP A 126 1.43 -24.93 4.36
N ASP A 127 2.36 -24.96 5.29
CA ASP A 127 2.28 -25.77 6.51
C ASP A 127 1.36 -25.05 7.53
N PRO A 128 0.20 -25.63 7.90
CA PRO A 128 -0.72 -25.03 8.85
C PRO A 128 -0.18 -24.93 10.28
N THR A 129 0.96 -25.58 10.59
CA THR A 129 1.66 -25.43 11.88
C THR A 129 2.53 -24.19 11.92
N LEU A 130 2.85 -23.61 10.76
CA LEU A 130 3.62 -22.39 10.65
C LEU A 130 2.72 -21.17 10.71
N CYS A 131 3.26 -20.12 11.25
CA CYS A 131 2.56 -18.94 11.65
C CYS A 131 2.93 -17.77 10.73
N SER A 132 1.92 -17.11 10.21
CA SER A 132 2.04 -15.99 9.28
C SER A 132 2.06 -14.65 10.00
N THR A 133 2.85 -13.69 9.50
CA THR A 133 3.00 -12.34 10.06
C THR A 133 2.98 -11.27 8.97
N ALA A 134 2.48 -10.09 9.31
CA ALA A 134 2.74 -8.88 8.54
C ALA A 134 4.05 -8.26 9.01
N ASN A 135 4.93 -7.95 8.09
CA ASN A 135 6.22 -7.34 8.35
C ASN A 135 6.36 -6.04 7.57
N VAL A 136 7.10 -5.08 8.12
CA VAL A 136 7.53 -3.90 7.37
C VAL A 136 9.05 -3.88 7.31
N TYR A 137 9.58 -3.69 6.10
CA TYR A 137 11.00 -3.52 5.84
C TYR A 137 11.28 -2.08 5.43
N LEU A 138 12.34 -1.52 6.00
CA LEU A 138 12.95 -0.28 5.54
C LEU A 138 14.12 -0.64 4.63
N ILE A 139 14.09 -0.16 3.41
CA ILE A 139 15.17 -0.25 2.45
C ILE A 139 15.83 1.12 2.39
N SER A 140 17.14 1.17 2.65
CA SER A 140 17.92 2.42 2.77
C SER A 140 19.28 2.31 2.07
N ASP A 141 20.15 3.30 2.24
CA ASP A 141 21.50 3.37 1.69
C ASP A 141 21.53 3.14 0.17
N ASN A 142 20.82 4.00 -0.55
CA ASN A 142 20.60 3.84 -1.99
C ASN A 142 19.98 2.49 -2.36
N LEU A 143 19.07 2.00 -1.51
CA LEU A 143 18.32 0.77 -1.67
C LEU A 143 19.17 -0.51 -1.62
N SER A 144 20.29 -0.48 -0.89
CA SER A 144 21.19 -1.64 -0.69
C SER A 144 21.04 -2.31 0.68
N THR A 145 20.59 -1.56 1.69
CA THR A 145 20.40 -2.08 3.05
C THR A 145 18.93 -2.32 3.32
N ILE A 146 18.59 -3.55 3.76
CA ILE A 146 17.21 -3.95 4.06
C ILE A 146 17.12 -4.33 5.53
N GLN A 147 16.32 -3.57 6.28
CA GLN A 147 16.09 -3.78 7.71
C GLN A 147 14.61 -4.04 7.99
N LYS A 148 14.30 -5.09 8.75
CA LYS A 148 12.94 -5.28 9.24
C LYS A 148 12.69 -4.34 10.43
N VAL A 149 11.71 -3.44 10.29
CA VAL A 149 11.39 -2.40 11.28
C VAL A 149 10.09 -2.65 12.04
N PHE A 150 9.26 -3.59 11.58
CA PHE A 150 8.03 -3.96 12.26
C PHE A 150 7.67 -5.43 11.97
N THR A 151 7.04 -6.09 12.95
CA THR A 151 6.43 -7.42 12.82
C THR A 151 5.15 -7.44 13.64
N SER A 152 4.03 -7.83 13.01
CA SER A 152 2.74 -7.98 13.70
C SER A 152 2.78 -9.11 14.73
N LYS A 153 2.03 -8.96 15.81
CA LYS A 153 1.84 -9.95 16.87
C LYS A 153 0.36 -9.99 17.26
N PRO A 154 -0.20 -11.15 17.63
CA PRO A 154 0.37 -12.47 17.43
C PRO A 154 0.50 -12.81 15.93
N CYS A 155 1.22 -13.85 15.61
CA CYS A 155 1.18 -14.43 14.28
C CYS A 155 -0.12 -15.22 14.08
N ILE A 156 -0.56 -15.39 12.84
CA ILE A 156 -1.83 -16.03 12.50
C ILE A 156 -1.52 -17.37 11.83
N GLY A 157 -2.10 -18.46 12.35
CA GLY A 157 -2.00 -19.78 11.70
C GLY A 157 -2.99 -19.90 10.54
N GLY A 158 -2.54 -20.52 9.43
CA GLY A 158 -3.37 -20.81 8.26
C GLY A 158 -3.30 -19.78 7.13
N VAL A 159 -3.46 -20.30 5.91
CA VAL A 159 -3.22 -19.56 4.65
C VAL A 159 -4.31 -18.55 4.32
N SER A 160 -5.54 -18.74 4.81
CA SER A 160 -6.69 -17.93 4.40
C SER A 160 -6.83 -16.59 5.09
N ALA A 161 -6.08 -16.37 6.16
CA ALA A 161 -6.22 -15.17 7.01
C ALA A 161 -5.66 -13.88 6.38
N TRP A 162 -4.89 -13.99 5.28
CA TRP A 162 -4.08 -12.87 4.78
C TRP A 162 -4.74 -12.03 3.69
N THR A 163 -5.87 -12.47 3.15
CA THR A 163 -6.54 -11.74 2.06
C THR A 163 -7.11 -10.38 2.49
N GLU A 164 -7.31 -10.16 3.79
CA GLU A 164 -7.94 -8.95 4.33
C GLU A 164 -7.02 -8.12 5.26
N ILE A 165 -5.73 -8.46 5.34
CA ILE A 165 -4.79 -7.80 6.27
C ILE A 165 -4.57 -6.32 6.01
N ALA A 166 -4.94 -5.82 4.84
CA ALA A 166 -4.69 -4.44 4.46
C ALA A 166 -3.19 -4.13 4.30
N GLY A 167 -2.51 -3.70 5.35
CA GLY A 167 -1.06 -3.45 5.33
C GLY A 167 -0.64 -2.18 4.61
N ARG A 168 -1.53 -1.21 4.45
CA ARG A 168 -1.20 0.08 3.83
C ARG A 168 -0.28 0.88 4.72
N ILE A 169 0.69 1.53 4.11
CA ILE A 169 1.68 2.39 4.78
C ILE A 169 1.43 3.83 4.38
N SER A 170 1.61 4.74 5.32
CA SER A 170 1.78 6.15 5.00
C SER A 170 2.82 6.78 5.91
N VAL A 171 3.60 7.74 5.40
CA VAL A 171 4.76 8.28 6.11
C VAL A 171 4.60 9.74 6.50
N ASP A 172 5.05 10.08 7.71
CA ASP A 172 5.45 11.43 8.09
C ASP A 172 6.99 11.48 8.14
N ALA A 173 7.60 11.71 6.99
CA ALA A 173 9.05 11.72 6.84
C ALA A 173 9.71 12.79 7.72
N ALA A 174 9.03 13.91 8.01
CA ALA A 174 9.56 14.98 8.86
C ALA A 174 9.75 14.54 10.32
N LYS A 175 8.91 13.62 10.79
CA LYS A 175 8.98 13.06 12.14
C LYS A 175 9.66 11.69 12.19
N ASN A 176 10.08 11.15 11.05
CA ASN A 176 10.64 9.80 10.90
C ASN A 176 9.71 8.72 11.48
N ILE A 177 8.42 8.81 11.15
CA ILE A 177 7.40 7.86 11.55
C ILE A 177 6.63 7.34 10.33
N PHE A 178 6.06 6.15 10.47
CA PHE A 178 5.05 5.67 9.54
C PHE A 178 3.80 5.19 10.28
N TYR A 179 2.71 5.18 9.53
CA TYR A 179 1.43 4.59 9.92
C TYR A 179 1.24 3.30 9.12
N LEU A 180 0.65 2.31 9.75
CA LEU A 180 0.35 1.01 9.15
C LEU A 180 -1.07 0.61 9.47
N SER A 181 -1.83 0.24 8.45
CA SER A 181 -3.19 -0.26 8.60
C SER A 181 -3.21 -1.77 8.79
N GLY A 182 -4.13 -2.26 9.61
CA GLY A 182 -4.46 -3.66 9.75
C GLY A 182 -5.94 -3.89 9.58
N GLY A 183 -6.31 -4.77 8.66
CA GLY A 183 -7.68 -5.19 8.46
C GLY A 183 -8.16 -6.10 9.58
N ASN A 184 -9.47 -6.19 9.70
CA ASN A 184 -10.08 -7.19 10.54
C ASN A 184 -9.92 -8.56 9.86
N VAL A 185 -9.22 -9.47 10.50
CA VAL A 185 -9.08 -10.85 10.03
C VAL A 185 -10.36 -11.60 10.40
N GLU A 186 -11.46 -11.28 9.72
CA GLU A 186 -12.69 -12.07 9.83
C GLU A 186 -12.59 -13.34 9.00
N THR A 187 -13.36 -14.34 9.43
CA THR A 187 -13.55 -15.60 8.73
C THR A 187 -13.79 -15.38 7.26
N ASN A 188 -13.07 -16.13 6.46
CA ASN A 188 -13.42 -16.28 5.08
C ASN A 188 -14.85 -16.84 4.95
N LEU A 189 -15.44 -16.62 3.77
CA LEU A 189 -16.78 -17.04 3.37
C LEU A 189 -17.06 -18.58 3.53
N TYR A 190 -16.13 -19.37 4.04
CA TYR A 190 -16.18 -20.83 4.12
C TYR A 190 -16.21 -21.38 5.56
N GLY A 191 -16.43 -20.54 6.57
CA GLY A 191 -16.84 -21.00 7.91
C GLY A 191 -15.76 -21.71 8.74
N ASN A 192 -14.53 -21.78 8.31
CA ASN A 192 -13.49 -22.56 8.98
C ASN A 192 -12.31 -21.70 9.39
N PHE A 193 -12.51 -20.68 10.18
CA PHE A 193 -11.35 -20.08 10.80
C PHE A 193 -11.63 -19.05 11.83
N PHE A 194 -11.34 -19.44 13.04
CA PHE A 194 -10.61 -18.58 13.98
C PHE A 194 -9.96 -19.47 14.98
N PRO A 195 -8.78 -19.15 15.51
CA PRO A 195 -8.30 -19.85 16.68
C PRO A 195 -9.45 -19.84 17.68
N ARG A 196 -9.81 -21.00 18.18
CA ARG A 196 -10.87 -21.19 19.21
C ARG A 196 -10.73 -20.29 20.42
N ASP A 197 -9.68 -19.54 20.49
CA ASP A 197 -9.20 -18.69 21.58
C ASP A 197 -9.62 -17.24 21.44
N GLY A 198 -10.52 -16.90 20.53
CA GLY A 198 -11.13 -15.55 20.46
C GLY A 198 -10.16 -14.41 20.13
N LEU A 199 -9.04 -14.70 19.47
CA LEU A 199 -7.99 -13.72 19.16
C LEU A 199 -8.25 -12.86 17.95
N CYS A 200 -9.37 -13.11 17.27
CA CYS A 200 -9.81 -12.27 16.19
C CYS A 200 -10.86 -11.31 16.70
N CYS A 201 -10.58 -10.06 16.55
CA CYS A 201 -11.55 -9.00 16.58
C CYS A 201 -12.28 -8.74 17.90
N LEU A 202 -11.83 -7.76 18.64
CA LEU A 202 -12.55 -7.12 19.74
C LEU A 202 -13.04 -8.08 20.85
N VAL A 203 -12.13 -8.85 21.43
CA VAL A 203 -12.41 -9.59 22.66
C VAL A 203 -12.04 -8.71 23.85
N GLY A 204 -12.89 -7.76 24.19
CA GLY A 204 -12.65 -6.87 25.33
C GLY A 204 -13.33 -5.53 25.21
N THR A 205 -13.02 -4.65 26.14
CA THR A 205 -13.40 -3.25 26.07
C THR A 205 -12.52 -2.52 25.05
N PHE A 206 -12.97 -1.35 24.57
CA PHE A 206 -12.16 -0.45 23.74
C PHE A 206 -10.78 -0.19 24.34
N GLU A 207 -10.70 0.01 25.65
CA GLU A 207 -9.45 0.28 26.35
C GLU A 207 -8.48 -0.91 26.32
N GLU A 208 -9.01 -2.14 26.41
CA GLU A 208 -8.22 -3.37 26.29
C GLU A 208 -7.70 -3.55 24.86
N GLU A 209 -8.53 -3.29 23.85
CA GLU A 209 -8.11 -3.34 22.44
C GLU A 209 -7.02 -2.32 22.10
N MET A 210 -7.14 -1.10 22.63
CA MET A 210 -6.11 -0.06 22.42
C MET A 210 -4.77 -0.44 23.06
N LYS A 211 -4.78 -1.23 24.14
CA LYS A 211 -3.55 -1.71 24.82
C LYS A 211 -2.94 -2.93 24.15
N ARG A 212 -3.68 -3.66 23.33
CA ARG A 212 -3.16 -4.83 22.63
C ARG A 212 -2.14 -4.46 21.57
N THR A 213 -1.12 -5.29 21.39
CA THR A 213 -0.04 -5.07 20.43
C THR A 213 -0.34 -5.66 19.05
N ASN A 214 -1.54 -6.24 18.84
CA ASN A 214 -1.93 -6.78 17.54
C ASN A 214 -2.24 -5.63 16.54
N LEU A 215 -2.19 -5.97 15.24
CA LEU A 215 -2.47 -5.05 14.14
C LEU A 215 -3.94 -5.09 13.69
N PHE A 216 -4.73 -6.07 14.14
CA PHE A 216 -6.05 -6.36 13.59
C PHE A 216 -7.05 -5.24 13.82
N GLY A 217 -7.78 -4.88 12.75
CA GLY A 217 -8.80 -3.85 12.78
C GLY A 217 -8.31 -2.51 13.33
N SER A 218 -7.04 -2.19 13.12
CA SER A 218 -6.44 -1.01 13.75
C SER A 218 -5.48 -0.26 12.84
N ILE A 219 -5.25 1.00 13.16
CA ILE A 219 -4.13 1.77 12.62
C ILE A 219 -3.07 1.89 13.71
N VAL A 220 -1.83 1.55 13.38
CA VAL A 220 -0.69 1.71 14.27
C VAL A 220 0.27 2.77 13.75
N LYS A 221 0.89 3.49 14.67
CA LYS A 221 1.98 4.43 14.41
C LYS A 221 3.28 3.79 14.86
N VAL A 222 4.31 3.83 14.04
CA VAL A 222 5.65 3.31 14.33
C VAL A 222 6.67 4.42 14.21
N ASP A 223 7.51 4.57 15.21
CA ASP A 223 8.66 5.48 15.22
C ASP A 223 9.89 4.75 14.69
N LEU A 224 10.46 5.22 13.59
CA LEU A 224 11.61 4.60 12.92
C LEU A 224 12.93 4.73 13.69
N ASN A 225 13.04 5.68 14.64
CA ASN A 225 14.26 5.82 15.44
C ASN A 225 14.29 4.82 16.59
N SER A 226 13.14 4.61 17.25
CA SER A 226 13.03 3.75 18.43
C SER A 226 12.44 2.38 18.14
N LEU A 227 11.88 2.17 16.96
CA LEU A 227 11.08 1.01 16.53
C LEU A 227 9.91 0.69 17.47
N LYS A 228 9.47 1.66 18.25
CA LYS A 228 8.28 1.53 19.09
C LYS A 228 7.03 1.76 18.27
N SER A 229 6.02 0.93 18.50
CA SER A 229 4.71 1.06 17.86
C SER A 229 3.61 1.31 18.90
N ASN A 230 2.63 2.11 18.51
CA ASN A 230 1.44 2.39 19.28
C ASN A 230 0.21 2.32 18.38
N LYS A 231 -0.84 1.66 18.86
CA LYS A 231 -2.14 1.67 18.22
C LYS A 231 -2.76 3.06 18.39
N ILE A 232 -3.28 3.65 17.30
CA ILE A 232 -3.89 4.99 17.34
C ILE A 232 -5.39 4.95 17.11
N SER A 233 -5.92 3.93 16.45
CA SER A 233 -7.37 3.72 16.29
C SER A 233 -7.67 2.23 16.17
N VAL A 234 -8.94 1.87 16.39
CA VAL A 234 -9.49 0.52 16.25
C VAL A 234 -10.86 0.57 15.57
N GLY A 235 -11.46 -0.59 15.35
CA GLY A 235 -12.80 -0.70 14.77
C GLY A 235 -12.80 -0.53 13.26
N HIS A 236 -11.70 -0.87 12.58
CA HIS A 236 -11.58 -0.88 11.12
C HIS A 236 -11.86 -2.27 10.55
N ARG A 237 -12.58 -2.31 9.42
CA ARG A 237 -12.90 -3.56 8.74
C ARG A 237 -11.80 -3.99 7.78
N ALA A 238 -11.64 -3.28 6.69
CA ALA A 238 -10.71 -3.62 5.61
C ALA A 238 -10.09 -2.35 5.01
N PRO A 239 -9.16 -1.70 5.72
CA PRO A 239 -8.44 -0.52 5.23
C PRO A 239 -7.71 -0.82 3.94
N GLN A 240 -8.02 -0.10 2.87
CA GLN A 240 -7.43 -0.28 1.55
C GLN A 240 -6.58 0.90 1.10
N GLY A 241 -6.67 2.02 1.79
CA GLY A 241 -5.85 3.20 1.56
C GLY A 241 -5.49 3.87 2.87
N LEU A 242 -4.31 4.48 2.89
CA LEU A 242 -3.81 5.24 4.04
C LEU A 242 -2.91 6.37 3.54
N PHE A 243 -3.22 7.60 3.89
CA PHE A 243 -2.48 8.76 3.42
C PHE A 243 -2.37 9.85 4.49
N TYR A 244 -1.14 10.18 4.89
CA TYR A 244 -0.86 11.31 5.77
C TYR A 244 -0.69 12.59 4.95
N ASP A 245 -1.72 13.43 4.98
CA ASP A 245 -1.68 14.76 4.39
C ASP A 245 -0.88 15.70 5.29
N ARG A 246 0.36 15.95 4.90
CA ARG A 246 1.27 16.82 5.64
C ARG A 246 0.81 18.28 5.66
N GLU A 247 0.15 18.75 4.59
CA GLU A 247 -0.31 20.13 4.48
C GLU A 247 -1.46 20.43 5.44
N ARG A 248 -2.31 19.42 5.70
CA ARG A 248 -3.42 19.49 6.67
C ARG A 248 -3.05 18.95 8.05
N ASN A 249 -1.97 18.18 8.17
CA ASN A 249 -1.64 17.37 9.35
C ASN A 249 -2.78 16.38 9.70
N ILE A 250 -3.28 15.69 8.70
CA ILE A 250 -4.40 14.73 8.81
C ILE A 250 -3.99 13.40 8.21
N LEU A 251 -4.30 12.32 8.89
CA LEU A 251 -4.22 10.96 8.36
C LEU A 251 -5.59 10.56 7.83
N PHE A 252 -5.71 10.39 6.52
CA PHE A 252 -6.89 9.86 5.85
C PHE A 252 -6.76 8.35 5.66
N GLU A 253 -7.89 7.68 5.68
CA GLU A 253 -7.99 6.25 5.49
C GLU A 253 -9.23 5.94 4.65
N THR A 254 -9.14 4.93 3.77
CA THR A 254 -10.29 4.37 3.04
C THR A 254 -10.41 2.88 3.31
N GLU A 255 -11.65 2.41 3.56
CA GLU A 255 -11.91 1.01 3.83
C GLU A 255 -13.15 0.46 3.15
N HIS A 256 -13.13 -0.86 2.91
CA HIS A 256 -14.29 -1.56 2.37
C HIS A 256 -15.33 -1.82 3.46
N GLY A 257 -16.56 -1.38 3.21
CA GLY A 257 -17.72 -1.90 3.91
C GLY A 257 -18.08 -3.33 3.49
N PRO A 258 -19.04 -3.99 4.16
CA PRO A 258 -19.45 -5.34 3.80
C PRO A 258 -20.22 -5.36 2.47
N ARG A 259 -21.49 -5.02 2.45
CA ARG A 259 -22.32 -4.87 1.24
C ARG A 259 -22.72 -3.42 1.06
N GLY A 260 -21.91 -2.62 0.38
CA GLY A 260 -21.98 -1.16 0.36
C GLY A 260 -21.29 -0.56 1.58
N GLY A 261 -21.32 0.76 1.69
CA GLY A 261 -20.75 1.47 2.83
C GLY A 261 -19.23 1.46 2.87
N ASP A 262 -18.57 1.52 1.69
CA ASP A 262 -17.15 1.86 1.65
C ASP A 262 -16.96 3.25 2.26
N GLU A 263 -15.88 3.47 2.99
CA GLU A 263 -15.73 4.66 3.82
C GLU A 263 -14.47 5.45 3.50
N LEU A 264 -14.54 6.75 3.74
CA LEU A 264 -13.41 7.65 3.85
C LEU A 264 -13.38 8.21 5.28
N ASN A 265 -12.32 7.91 5.99
CA ASN A 265 -12.12 8.25 7.39
C ASN A 265 -11.03 9.31 7.59
N ILE A 266 -11.18 10.15 8.60
CA ILE A 266 -10.09 10.92 9.21
C ILE A 266 -9.69 10.21 10.49
N ILE A 267 -8.45 9.72 10.55
CA ILE A 267 -7.97 8.96 11.69
C ILE A 267 -7.62 9.89 12.85
N LYS A 268 -8.32 9.70 13.96
CA LYS A 268 -8.13 10.42 15.21
C LYS A 268 -7.56 9.49 16.28
N ASN A 269 -6.55 9.95 16.98
CA ASN A 269 -5.93 9.16 18.03
C ASN A 269 -6.93 8.82 19.15
N GLY A 270 -6.96 7.55 19.55
CA GLY A 270 -7.84 7.05 20.63
C GLY A 270 -9.30 6.89 20.22
N LYS A 271 -9.60 6.72 18.92
CA LYS A 271 -10.97 6.52 18.45
C LYS A 271 -11.24 5.11 17.98
N ASP A 272 -12.52 4.71 18.13
CA ASP A 272 -13.10 3.46 17.64
C ASP A 272 -14.05 3.78 16.48
N TYR A 273 -13.81 3.16 15.32
CA TYR A 273 -14.57 3.35 14.07
C TYR A 273 -15.73 2.37 13.93
N GLY A 274 -15.90 1.48 14.91
CA GLY A 274 -17.15 0.77 15.18
C GLY A 274 -17.29 -0.60 14.56
N TRP A 275 -16.46 -1.01 13.60
CA TRP A 275 -16.52 -2.38 13.12
C TRP A 275 -16.14 -3.38 14.24
N PRO A 276 -16.85 -4.52 14.40
CA PRO A 276 -17.94 -5.06 13.57
C PRO A 276 -19.36 -4.71 14.05
N PHE A 277 -19.56 -3.68 14.84
CA PHE A 277 -20.87 -3.39 15.43
C PHE A 277 -21.72 -2.44 14.63
N VAL A 278 -21.10 -1.51 13.90
CA VAL A 278 -21.80 -0.52 13.05
C VAL A 278 -21.19 -0.49 11.64
N THR A 279 -22.02 -0.11 10.66
CA THR A 279 -21.62 0.11 9.27
C THR A 279 -22.70 0.87 8.51
N PHE A 280 -22.33 1.63 7.49
CA PHE A 280 -23.28 2.17 6.51
C PHE A 280 -23.69 1.13 5.44
N GLY A 281 -22.97 0.00 5.36
CA GLY A 281 -23.34 -1.14 4.52
C GLY A 281 -24.34 -2.09 5.18
N ARG A 282 -24.52 -3.26 4.56
CA ARG A 282 -25.30 -4.37 5.10
C ARG A 282 -24.38 -5.53 5.41
N PHE A 283 -24.54 -6.15 6.57
CA PHE A 283 -23.82 -7.38 6.91
C PHE A 283 -24.16 -8.52 5.94
N TYR A 284 -23.22 -9.41 5.69
CA TYR A 284 -23.49 -10.67 5.02
C TYR A 284 -24.34 -11.55 5.93
N LEU A 285 -25.12 -12.47 5.37
CA LEU A 285 -26.06 -13.31 6.16
C LEU A 285 -25.35 -14.16 7.22
N ASP A 286 -24.16 -14.63 6.91
CA ASP A 286 -23.27 -15.38 7.79
C ASP A 286 -22.64 -14.51 8.89
N GLU A 287 -22.35 -13.25 8.62
CA GLU A 287 -21.82 -12.32 9.61
C GLU A 287 -22.84 -11.94 10.71
N GLN A 288 -24.14 -12.06 10.44
CA GLN A 288 -25.17 -11.77 11.45
C GLN A 288 -25.18 -12.80 12.59
N SER A 289 -24.70 -14.03 12.35
CA SER A 289 -24.71 -15.13 13.30
C SER A 289 -23.44 -15.23 14.17
N THR A 290 -22.39 -14.48 13.83
CA THR A 290 -21.04 -14.67 14.38
C THR A 290 -20.57 -13.60 15.36
N ILE A 291 -21.49 -12.93 16.06
CA ILE A 291 -21.10 -12.19 17.26
C ILE A 291 -20.65 -13.22 18.28
N PRO A 292 -19.39 -13.21 18.76
CA PRO A 292 -18.92 -14.14 19.76
C PRO A 292 -19.87 -14.12 20.97
N SER A 293 -20.19 -15.29 21.49
CA SER A 293 -21.01 -15.44 22.70
C SER A 293 -20.33 -14.64 23.85
N GLY A 294 -21.05 -13.68 24.40
CA GLY A 294 -20.54 -12.78 25.45
C GLY A 294 -20.66 -11.28 25.10
N TYR A 295 -20.90 -10.94 23.84
CA TYR A 295 -21.17 -9.55 23.48
C TYR A 295 -22.67 -9.27 23.48
N ASN A 296 -23.14 -8.46 24.42
CA ASN A 296 -24.52 -7.94 24.46
C ASN A 296 -24.75 -6.76 23.49
N LYS A 297 -23.84 -6.53 22.52
CA LYS A 297 -23.96 -5.43 21.55
C LYS A 297 -24.70 -5.89 20.31
N LYS A 298 -25.73 -5.15 19.92
CA LYS A 298 -26.47 -5.35 18.69
C LYS A 298 -25.66 -4.76 17.53
N ARG A 299 -25.56 -5.49 16.41
CA ARG A 299 -25.07 -4.94 15.15
C ARG A 299 -26.08 -3.98 14.54
N LEU A 300 -25.63 -2.80 14.11
CA LEU A 300 -26.45 -1.76 13.52
C LEU A 300 -25.96 -1.42 12.12
N THR A 301 -26.88 -1.25 11.19
CA THR A 301 -26.61 -0.79 9.83
C THR A 301 -27.11 0.63 9.62
N ASN A 302 -26.55 1.33 8.63
CA ASN A 302 -26.87 2.72 8.29
C ASN A 302 -26.62 3.72 9.42
N THR A 303 -25.69 3.44 10.31
CA THR A 303 -25.35 4.32 11.43
C THR A 303 -23.94 4.05 11.94
N HIS A 304 -23.35 5.04 12.62
CA HIS A 304 -22.13 4.95 13.42
C HIS A 304 -22.36 5.45 14.85
N ASP A 305 -23.61 5.38 15.34
CA ASP A 305 -23.96 5.86 16.68
C ASP A 305 -23.08 5.22 17.77
N GLY A 306 -22.45 6.08 18.57
CA GLY A 306 -21.52 5.68 19.61
C GLY A 306 -20.07 5.44 19.17
N TYR A 307 -19.76 5.65 17.91
CA TYR A 307 -18.44 5.45 17.30
C TYR A 307 -18.02 6.68 16.49
N GLU A 308 -16.75 6.74 16.09
CA GLU A 308 -16.28 7.79 15.18
C GLU A 308 -16.83 7.56 13.78
N PRO A 309 -17.61 8.47 13.20
CA PRO A 309 -18.18 8.27 11.87
C PRO A 309 -17.17 8.61 10.75
N PRO A 310 -17.29 7.98 9.56
CA PRO A 310 -16.56 8.42 8.39
C PRO A 310 -16.98 9.83 7.95
N ILE A 311 -16.10 10.52 7.25
CA ILE A 311 -16.44 11.82 6.65
C ILE A 311 -17.21 11.66 5.34
N PHE A 312 -17.15 10.48 4.74
CA PHE A 312 -17.93 10.12 3.55
C PHE A 312 -18.10 8.59 3.45
N SER A 313 -19.22 8.15 2.86
CA SER A 313 -19.48 6.75 2.61
C SER A 313 -20.15 6.54 1.25
N TRP A 314 -19.74 5.48 0.55
CA TRP A 314 -20.31 5.11 -0.74
C TRP A 314 -21.25 3.91 -0.60
N THR A 315 -22.54 4.14 -0.99
CA THR A 315 -23.55 3.09 -1.09
C THR A 315 -24.30 3.25 -2.41
N PRO A 316 -24.11 2.34 -3.37
CA PRO A 316 -23.39 1.05 -3.30
C PRO A 316 -21.88 1.21 -3.19
N SER A 317 -21.20 0.11 -2.75
CA SER A 317 -19.73 0.03 -2.70
C SER A 317 -19.11 0.25 -4.08
N ILE A 318 -18.07 1.07 -4.11
CA ILE A 318 -17.24 1.34 -5.29
C ILE A 318 -15.93 0.53 -5.28
N GLY A 319 -15.65 -0.18 -4.18
CA GLY A 319 -14.40 -0.90 -3.98
C GLY A 319 -13.22 0.06 -3.86
N VAL A 320 -13.24 0.93 -2.86
CA VAL A 320 -12.15 1.89 -2.62
C VAL A 320 -10.81 1.15 -2.52
N SER A 321 -9.75 1.77 -3.01
CA SER A 321 -8.38 1.29 -2.81
C SER A 321 -7.54 2.39 -2.15
N ASN A 322 -6.37 2.73 -2.65
CA ASN A 322 -5.55 3.75 -2.02
C ASN A 322 -6.00 5.18 -2.36
N LEU A 323 -5.41 6.16 -1.69
CA LEU A 323 -5.74 7.58 -1.87
C LEU A 323 -4.50 8.46 -1.73
N LEU A 324 -4.60 9.69 -2.26
CA LEU A 324 -3.64 10.76 -2.02
C LEU A 324 -4.34 12.12 -2.00
N SER A 325 -3.65 13.14 -1.51
CA SER A 325 -4.05 14.55 -1.64
C SER A 325 -3.18 15.25 -2.69
N ILE A 326 -3.80 16.08 -3.50
CA ILE A 326 -3.09 16.93 -4.47
C ILE A 326 -2.37 18.05 -3.74
N SER A 327 -1.04 17.93 -3.63
CA SER A 327 -0.20 18.96 -3.02
C SER A 327 -0.31 20.30 -3.78
N LYS A 328 -0.16 21.41 -3.06
CA LYS A 328 -0.05 22.75 -3.65
C LYS A 328 1.09 22.89 -4.66
N LYS A 329 2.08 21.99 -4.62
CA LYS A 329 3.21 21.94 -5.56
C LYS A 329 2.97 21.03 -6.77
N SER A 330 1.89 20.27 -6.79
CA SER A 330 1.54 19.38 -7.89
C SER A 330 1.26 20.15 -9.18
N VAL A 331 1.53 19.54 -10.32
CA VAL A 331 1.13 20.06 -11.66
C VAL A 331 -0.37 20.20 -11.79
N PHE A 332 -1.16 19.50 -10.98
CA PHE A 332 -2.62 19.63 -10.88
C PHE A 332 -3.08 20.74 -9.95
N SER A 333 -2.20 21.40 -9.21
CA SER A 333 -2.56 22.33 -8.13
C SER A 333 -3.44 23.51 -8.58
N LYS A 334 -3.32 23.93 -9.84
CA LYS A 334 -4.15 25.02 -10.38
C LYS A 334 -5.65 24.71 -10.31
N TYR A 335 -6.04 23.43 -10.49
CA TYR A 335 -7.45 23.01 -10.58
C TYR A 335 -7.89 22.12 -9.43
N TRP A 336 -6.98 21.30 -8.90
CA TRP A 336 -7.26 20.24 -7.93
C TRP A 336 -6.51 20.42 -6.61
N SER A 337 -6.03 21.63 -6.31
CA SER A 337 -5.24 21.88 -5.10
C SER A 337 -5.95 21.38 -3.85
N GLN A 338 -5.27 20.52 -3.10
CA GLN A 338 -5.76 19.91 -1.87
C GLN A 338 -7.02 19.03 -2.03
N ASP A 339 -7.43 18.70 -3.25
CA ASP A 339 -8.45 17.68 -3.45
C ASP A 339 -7.87 16.30 -3.11
N LEU A 340 -8.70 15.42 -2.53
CA LEU A 340 -8.35 14.02 -2.37
C LEU A 340 -8.67 13.26 -3.66
N ILE A 341 -7.79 12.35 -4.04
CA ILE A 341 -8.01 11.42 -5.14
C ILE A 341 -8.04 10.02 -4.55
N VAL A 342 -9.19 9.36 -4.63
CA VAL A 342 -9.39 7.98 -4.18
C VAL A 342 -9.45 7.08 -5.41
N SER A 343 -8.65 6.04 -5.43
CA SER A 343 -8.67 5.02 -6.47
C SER A 343 -9.69 3.92 -6.15
N THR A 344 -10.22 3.27 -7.18
CA THR A 344 -11.27 2.27 -7.01
C THR A 344 -11.02 0.98 -7.79
N LEU A 345 -11.41 -0.14 -7.19
CA LEU A 345 -11.32 -1.47 -7.81
C LEU A 345 -12.59 -1.80 -8.61
N LYS A 346 -13.77 -1.62 -8.00
CA LYS A 346 -15.05 -2.04 -8.59
C LYS A 346 -15.60 -0.99 -9.56
N ASP A 347 -15.44 0.29 -9.25
CA ASP A 347 -15.97 1.40 -10.06
C ASP A 347 -15.05 1.73 -11.24
N HIS A 348 -13.84 1.17 -11.31
CA HIS A 348 -12.84 1.35 -12.37
C HIS A 348 -12.48 2.83 -12.63
N SER A 349 -12.53 3.65 -11.60
CA SER A 349 -12.42 5.11 -11.70
C SER A 349 -11.50 5.69 -10.61
N LEU A 350 -11.18 6.96 -10.76
CA LEU A 350 -10.77 7.81 -9.66
C LEU A 350 -11.98 8.59 -9.15
N ARG A 351 -12.04 8.80 -7.83
CA ARG A 351 -12.99 9.72 -7.18
C ARG A 351 -12.22 10.94 -6.72
N ARG A 352 -12.47 12.09 -7.34
CA ARG A 352 -11.89 13.36 -6.90
C ARG A 352 -12.83 14.03 -5.93
N LEU A 353 -12.39 14.20 -4.71
CA LEU A 353 -13.17 14.76 -3.62
C LEU A 353 -12.63 16.13 -3.25
N LYS A 354 -13.47 17.14 -3.37
CA LYS A 354 -13.14 18.48 -2.89
C LYS A 354 -13.63 18.66 -1.47
N LEU A 355 -12.72 19.09 -0.59
CA LEU A 355 -13.00 19.33 0.80
C LEU A 355 -13.06 20.84 1.09
N ASN A 356 -13.95 21.23 2.01
CA ASN A 356 -13.88 22.55 2.62
C ASN A 356 -12.82 22.60 3.75
N LYS A 357 -12.64 23.79 4.35
CA LYS A 357 -11.69 23.98 5.46
C LYS A 357 -12.01 23.16 6.72
N ASN A 358 -13.21 22.63 6.85
CA ASN A 358 -13.65 21.78 7.96
C ASN A 358 -13.58 20.29 7.58
N ASN A 359 -12.97 19.96 6.46
CA ASN A 359 -12.86 18.59 5.90
C ASN A 359 -14.20 17.94 5.55
N THR A 360 -15.25 18.74 5.30
CA THR A 360 -16.51 18.24 4.75
C THR A 360 -16.38 18.10 3.23
N ILE A 361 -16.88 17.00 2.68
CA ILE A 361 -16.89 16.77 1.24
C ILE A 361 -17.93 17.70 0.60
N LEU A 362 -17.48 18.56 -0.30
CA LEU A 362 -18.33 19.48 -1.07
C LEU A 362 -18.72 18.88 -2.42
N TYR A 363 -17.88 18.00 -2.95
CA TYR A 363 -18.00 17.54 -4.31
C TYR A 363 -17.27 16.19 -4.48
N ASP A 364 -17.90 15.28 -5.22
CA ASP A 364 -17.37 13.97 -5.59
C ASP A 364 -17.48 13.80 -7.10
N GLU A 365 -16.34 13.89 -7.80
CA GLU A 365 -16.25 13.69 -9.25
C GLU A 365 -15.74 12.29 -9.55
N ARG A 366 -16.47 11.59 -10.41
CA ARG A 366 -16.04 10.32 -10.98
C ARG A 366 -15.26 10.54 -12.26
N ILE A 367 -14.01 10.07 -12.28
CA ILE A 367 -13.12 10.13 -13.45
C ILE A 367 -12.91 8.70 -13.94
N GLU A 368 -13.45 8.37 -15.11
CA GLU A 368 -13.37 7.03 -15.69
C GLU A 368 -11.95 6.68 -16.09
N ILE A 369 -11.43 5.56 -15.60
CA ILE A 369 -10.13 4.99 -15.98
C ILE A 369 -10.29 3.70 -16.78
N GLY A 370 -11.38 2.95 -16.53
CA GLY A 370 -11.71 1.73 -17.24
C GLY A 370 -11.03 0.47 -16.73
N LEU A 371 -10.21 0.57 -15.68
CA LEU A 371 -9.45 -0.54 -15.09
C LEU A 371 -9.58 -0.55 -13.56
N ARG A 372 -9.42 -1.73 -12.97
CA ARG A 372 -9.34 -1.91 -11.51
C ARG A 372 -8.04 -1.30 -11.00
N ILE A 373 -8.12 -0.19 -10.29
CA ILE A 373 -6.97 0.55 -9.80
C ILE A 373 -6.61 0.04 -8.41
N ARG A 374 -5.41 -0.52 -8.28
CA ARG A 374 -4.94 -1.11 -7.02
C ARG A 374 -4.27 -0.10 -6.12
N ASP A 375 -3.51 0.82 -6.71
CA ASP A 375 -2.68 1.74 -5.96
C ASP A 375 -2.51 3.08 -6.70
N ILE A 376 -2.08 4.11 -5.95
CA ILE A 376 -1.92 5.47 -6.45
C ILE A 376 -0.75 6.16 -5.74
N ALA A 377 0.08 6.87 -6.50
CA ALA A 377 1.16 7.69 -5.96
C ALA A 377 1.31 9.00 -6.74
N ALA A 378 1.96 10.01 -6.14
CA ALA A 378 2.27 11.26 -6.82
C ALA A 378 3.64 11.20 -7.49
N VAL A 379 3.75 11.75 -8.69
CA VAL A 379 5.00 11.96 -9.44
C VAL A 379 5.11 13.43 -9.87
N ASN A 380 6.29 13.85 -10.31
CA ASN A 380 6.48 15.24 -10.75
C ASN A 380 5.54 15.63 -11.89
N GLU A 381 5.30 14.71 -12.80
CA GLU A 381 4.48 14.90 -14.01
C GLU A 381 2.97 14.78 -13.73
N GLY A 382 2.57 14.29 -12.53
CA GLY A 382 1.15 14.11 -12.19
C GLY A 382 0.87 13.06 -11.14
N ILE A 383 0.08 12.07 -11.52
CA ILE A 383 -0.35 10.94 -10.68
C ILE A 383 0.01 9.65 -11.42
N ILE A 384 0.49 8.67 -10.68
CA ILE A 384 0.72 7.32 -11.19
C ILE A 384 -0.23 6.35 -10.50
N LEU A 385 -0.78 5.44 -11.28
CA LEU A 385 -1.71 4.40 -10.83
C LEU A 385 -1.15 3.02 -11.16
N SER A 386 -1.49 2.04 -10.35
CA SER A 386 -1.29 0.64 -10.72
C SER A 386 -2.61 -0.13 -10.75
N THR A 387 -2.63 -1.27 -11.44
CA THR A 387 -3.85 -2.04 -11.65
C THR A 387 -3.71 -3.49 -11.24
N ASP A 388 -4.84 -4.17 -11.08
CA ASP A 388 -4.91 -5.62 -10.86
C ASP A 388 -4.42 -6.44 -12.06
N PHE A 389 -4.22 -5.80 -13.21
CA PHE A 389 -3.79 -6.44 -14.45
C PHE A 389 -2.36 -6.09 -14.85
N GLY A 390 -1.56 -5.58 -13.90
CA GLY A 390 -0.13 -5.32 -14.13
C GLY A 390 0.17 -4.10 -14.99
N HIS A 391 -0.76 -3.14 -15.08
CA HIS A 391 -0.49 -1.87 -15.75
C HIS A 391 -0.03 -0.82 -14.76
N ILE A 392 0.87 0.03 -15.20
CA ILE A 392 1.14 1.35 -14.65
C ILE A 392 0.48 2.37 -15.57
N ILE A 393 -0.23 3.34 -14.98
CA ILE A 393 -0.92 4.40 -15.71
C ILE A 393 -0.40 5.74 -15.19
N VAL A 394 0.05 6.60 -16.08
CA VAL A 394 0.45 7.98 -15.75
C VAL A 394 -0.67 8.92 -16.17
N ILE A 395 -1.16 9.71 -15.21
CA ILE A 395 -2.16 10.75 -15.42
C ILE A 395 -1.48 12.10 -15.30
N SER A 396 -1.49 12.91 -16.35
CA SER A 396 -0.90 14.24 -16.37
C SER A 396 -1.88 15.28 -16.93
N PRO A 397 -1.81 16.56 -16.51
CA PRO A 397 -2.66 17.61 -17.09
C PRO A 397 -2.25 17.86 -18.55
N THR A 398 -3.23 18.11 -19.42
CA THR A 398 -2.96 18.51 -20.81
C THR A 398 -3.04 20.03 -20.95
N SER A 399 -2.49 20.54 -22.07
CA SER A 399 -2.66 21.92 -22.48
C SER A 399 -4.05 22.20 -23.12
N ILE A 400 -4.85 21.16 -23.36
CA ILE A 400 -6.19 21.27 -23.94
C ILE A 400 -7.10 21.89 -22.91
N LYS A 401 -7.68 23.04 -23.23
CA LYS A 401 -8.68 23.69 -22.38
C LYS A 401 -10.03 23.04 -22.62
N VAL A 402 -10.79 22.80 -21.56
CA VAL A 402 -12.22 22.46 -21.68
C VAL A 402 -12.92 23.71 -22.25
N GLY A 403 -13.36 23.63 -23.49
CA GLY A 403 -14.16 24.71 -24.13
C GLY A 403 -15.55 24.74 -23.50
N GLY A 404 -15.76 25.61 -22.54
CA GLY A 404 -17.03 25.89 -21.91
C GLY A 404 -16.94 27.21 -21.16
N GLN A 405 -17.78 28.17 -21.50
CA GLN A 405 -18.07 29.30 -20.63
C GLN A 405 -18.72 28.69 -19.38
N PHE A 406 -18.05 28.82 -18.23
CA PHE A 406 -18.74 28.57 -16.97
C PHE A 406 -19.76 29.65 -16.73
N PRO A 407 -21.00 29.32 -16.31
CA PRO A 407 -22.00 30.28 -15.93
C PRO A 407 -21.53 31.12 -14.72
#